data_12d00b34274ddb159e6c7a28f937c6af
#
_entry.id   12d00b34274ddb159e6c7a28f937c6af
#
_cell.length_a   1.000
_cell.length_b   1.000
_cell.length_c   1.000
_cell.angle_alpha   90.00
_cell.angle_beta   90.00
_cell.angle_gamma   90.00
#
_symmetry.space_group_name_H-M   'P 1'
#
loop_
_entity.id
_entity.type
_entity.pdbx_description
1 polymer ?
#
loop_
_entity_poly.entity_id
_entity_poly.type
_entity_poly.pdbx_seq_one_letter_code
_entity_poly.pdbx_strand_id
1 'polypeptide(L)'
;MLEHGGRLRQAAQRWGIPSGDWLDLSTGIAPWSYPVRIDESAWRRLPEDEDELVAAAADYYGHPQPLPLPGSQAAIRELPRLLAPGVAVLPAPTYGEYAPAWRTAGHEVRELGAEALLTADAAVVMLANPNNPDGASFAPEALRALAERQAARGGWLVVDEAFADCTPETSVAALAGGELPNLVVLRSLGKFFGLAGARVGFLCAAPALRARLAEALGPWALAHPSRVAAIQVLRDLAWQQAQRVRLGEASARLGRLLAGCGLASRCGGDLFRYAVTLQAPALAEHCARRGILLRQFHQPAALRVGLPGDDAEWERLAQALRDFDWNRT
;
A
#
# COMPACT_ATOMS: atom_id res chain seq x y z
N MET A 1 -5.17 19.67 3.67
CA MET A 1 -5.43 18.29 4.17
C MET A 1 -5.05 17.34 3.05
N LEU A 2 -4.29 16.29 3.35
CA LEU A 2 -3.91 15.28 2.34
C LEU A 2 -5.16 14.58 1.81
N GLU A 3 -5.22 14.42 0.51
CA GLU A 3 -6.30 13.68 -0.12
C GLU A 3 -5.94 12.19 -0.19
N HIS A 4 -6.90 11.33 0.14
CA HIS A 4 -6.80 9.88 0.04
C HIS A 4 -7.99 9.32 -0.75
N GLY A 5 -7.85 8.11 -1.31
CA GLY A 5 -8.98 7.36 -1.85
C GLY A 5 -9.94 6.86 -0.76
N GLY A 6 -11.07 6.26 -1.15
CA GLY A 6 -12.02 5.67 -0.21
C GLY A 6 -12.96 6.67 0.48
N ARG A 7 -13.07 7.91 0.00
CA ARG A 7 -13.92 8.96 0.61
C ARG A 7 -15.34 8.94 0.04
N LEU A 8 -16.01 7.78 0.06
CA LEU A 8 -17.33 7.60 -0.53
C LEU A 8 -18.40 8.54 0.06
N ARG A 9 -18.40 8.75 1.39
CA ARG A 9 -19.36 9.68 2.03
C ARG A 9 -19.19 11.12 1.53
N GLN A 10 -17.94 11.56 1.36
CA GLN A 10 -17.66 12.90 0.82
C GLN A 10 -18.07 13.00 -0.65
N ALA A 11 -17.82 11.95 -1.44
CA ALA A 11 -18.27 11.86 -2.83
C ALA A 11 -19.80 11.89 -2.92
N ALA A 12 -20.50 11.09 -2.11
CA ALA A 12 -21.95 11.05 -2.03
C ALA A 12 -22.56 12.43 -1.74
N GLN A 13 -22.01 13.15 -0.76
CA GLN A 13 -22.45 14.52 -0.43
C GLN A 13 -22.19 15.50 -1.58
N ARG A 14 -21.01 15.42 -2.20
CA ARG A 14 -20.62 16.35 -3.27
C ARG A 14 -21.49 16.19 -4.54
N TRP A 15 -21.83 14.95 -4.88
CA TRP A 15 -22.47 14.63 -6.15
C TRP A 15 -23.94 14.28 -6.04
N GLY A 16 -24.49 14.20 -4.83
CA GLY A 16 -25.90 13.87 -4.60
C GLY A 16 -26.27 12.42 -4.93
N ILE A 17 -25.29 11.50 -4.98
CA ILE A 17 -25.48 10.08 -5.26
C ILE A 17 -25.38 9.31 -3.94
N PRO A 18 -26.35 8.41 -3.59
CA PRO A 18 -26.30 7.61 -2.38
C PRO A 18 -24.98 6.81 -2.25
N SER A 19 -24.48 6.65 -1.02
CA SER A 19 -23.18 5.98 -0.78
C SER A 19 -23.13 4.55 -1.30
N GLY A 20 -24.27 3.83 -1.33
CA GLY A 20 -24.34 2.45 -1.83
C GLY A 20 -24.29 2.33 -3.35
N ASP A 21 -24.49 3.43 -4.08
CA ASP A 21 -24.52 3.43 -5.54
C ASP A 21 -23.16 3.76 -6.17
N TRP A 22 -22.13 3.91 -5.32
CA TRP A 22 -20.78 4.22 -5.78
C TRP A 22 -19.97 2.97 -6.07
N LEU A 23 -19.29 2.97 -7.21
CA LEU A 23 -18.17 2.08 -7.52
C LEU A 23 -16.87 2.77 -7.08
N ASP A 24 -16.24 2.28 -6.00
CA ASP A 24 -15.00 2.86 -5.48
C ASP A 24 -13.76 2.22 -6.14
N LEU A 25 -13.26 2.87 -7.17
CA LEU A 25 -11.99 2.54 -7.83
C LEU A 25 -10.85 3.50 -7.43
N SER A 26 -11.03 4.28 -6.36
CA SER A 26 -10.04 5.26 -5.89
C SER A 26 -8.96 4.66 -5.00
N THR A 27 -9.16 3.43 -4.54
CA THR A 27 -8.22 2.71 -3.68
C THR A 27 -7.43 1.65 -4.47
N GLY A 28 -6.28 1.22 -3.96
CA GLY A 28 -5.55 0.05 -4.45
C GLY A 28 -5.83 -1.15 -3.55
N ILE A 29 -7.09 -1.44 -3.27
CA ILE A 29 -7.54 -2.56 -2.44
C ILE A 29 -8.15 -3.60 -3.36
N ALA A 30 -7.81 -4.89 -3.14
CA ALA A 30 -8.44 -5.98 -3.87
C ALA A 30 -9.97 -5.93 -3.69
N PRO A 31 -10.76 -6.02 -4.77
CA PRO A 31 -12.22 -5.97 -4.68
C PRO A 31 -12.80 -7.25 -4.02
N TRP A 32 -12.02 -8.33 -3.98
CA TRP A 32 -12.41 -9.59 -3.36
C TRP A 32 -11.68 -9.76 -2.04
N SER A 33 -12.42 -9.58 -0.95
CA SER A 33 -11.89 -9.76 0.40
C SER A 33 -11.80 -11.25 0.76
N TYR A 34 -10.80 -11.59 1.57
CA TYR A 34 -10.74 -12.90 2.21
C TYR A 34 -12.00 -13.13 3.08
N PRO A 35 -12.65 -14.31 3.01
CA PRO A 35 -13.88 -14.61 3.77
C PRO A 35 -13.57 -14.93 5.24
N VAL A 36 -13.19 -13.90 6.01
CA VAL A 36 -12.82 -14.05 7.43
C VAL A 36 -13.97 -14.62 8.24
N ARG A 37 -13.64 -15.55 9.15
CA ARG A 37 -14.57 -16.09 10.15
C ARG A 37 -14.11 -15.71 11.54
N ILE A 38 -14.89 -14.89 12.23
CA ILE A 38 -14.59 -14.40 13.58
C ILE A 38 -15.69 -14.87 14.51
N ASP A 39 -15.31 -15.65 15.54
CA ASP A 39 -16.22 -16.03 16.60
C ASP A 39 -16.56 -14.81 17.46
N GLU A 40 -17.79 -14.77 17.98
CA GLU A 40 -18.26 -13.65 18.82
C GLU A 40 -17.39 -13.47 20.07
N SER A 41 -16.83 -14.53 20.61
CA SER A 41 -15.92 -14.47 21.77
C SER A 41 -14.68 -13.63 21.54
N ALA A 42 -14.22 -13.53 20.29
CA ALA A 42 -13.05 -12.71 19.94
C ALA A 42 -13.23 -11.22 20.25
N TRP A 43 -14.48 -10.72 20.31
CA TRP A 43 -14.81 -9.34 20.64
C TRP A 43 -14.76 -9.03 22.14
N ARG A 44 -14.78 -10.06 23.00
CA ARG A 44 -14.84 -9.93 24.46
C ARG A 44 -13.48 -10.02 25.13
N ARG A 45 -12.45 -10.47 24.39
CA ARG A 45 -11.11 -10.73 24.95
C ARG A 45 -10.14 -9.61 24.56
N LEU A 46 -9.29 -9.21 25.49
CA LEU A 46 -8.09 -8.45 25.14
C LEU A 46 -7.15 -9.32 24.29
N PRO A 47 -6.41 -8.72 23.36
CA PRO A 47 -5.42 -9.48 22.60
C PRO A 47 -4.27 -9.95 23.49
N GLU A 48 -3.79 -11.15 23.23
CA GLU A 48 -2.62 -11.76 23.83
C GLU A 48 -1.56 -11.91 22.74
N ASP A 49 -0.30 -11.59 23.05
CA ASP A 49 0.78 -11.61 22.04
C ASP A 49 1.37 -13.01 21.83
N GLU A 50 1.01 -13.97 22.71
CA GLU A 50 1.40 -15.38 22.66
C GLU A 50 0.58 -16.23 21.70
N ASP A 51 -0.27 -15.62 20.86
CA ASP A 51 -1.00 -16.30 19.80
C ASP A 51 -0.09 -16.67 18.60
N GLU A 52 -0.69 -17.33 17.59
CA GLU A 52 0.03 -17.79 16.41
C GLU A 52 0.34 -16.69 15.38
N LEU A 53 -0.01 -15.43 15.63
CA LEU A 53 0.07 -14.36 14.61
C LEU A 53 1.51 -14.12 14.13
N VAL A 54 2.45 -14.04 15.08
CA VAL A 54 3.87 -13.80 14.73
C VAL A 54 4.44 -14.97 13.96
N ALA A 55 4.10 -16.21 14.33
CA ALA A 55 4.53 -17.41 13.62
C ALA A 55 3.95 -17.45 12.18
N ALA A 56 2.65 -17.20 12.02
CA ALA A 56 2.02 -17.16 10.70
C ALA A 56 2.61 -16.06 9.81
N ALA A 57 2.92 -14.90 10.38
CA ALA A 57 3.56 -13.81 9.64
C ALA A 57 5.02 -14.13 9.31
N ALA A 58 5.75 -14.84 10.20
CA ALA A 58 7.12 -15.27 9.93
C ALA A 58 7.16 -16.25 8.74
N ASP A 59 6.29 -17.23 8.72
CA ASP A 59 6.17 -18.20 7.62
C ASP A 59 5.83 -17.50 6.29
N TYR A 60 4.93 -16.51 6.33
CA TYR A 60 4.46 -15.83 5.14
C TYR A 60 5.45 -14.81 4.57
N TYR A 61 6.13 -14.02 5.41
CA TYR A 61 7.05 -12.96 4.99
C TYR A 61 8.52 -13.40 4.96
N GLY A 62 8.84 -14.57 5.48
CA GLY A 62 10.23 -15.06 5.57
C GLY A 62 11.09 -14.33 6.61
N HIS A 63 10.51 -13.49 7.46
CA HIS A 63 11.22 -12.78 8.54
C HIS A 63 10.96 -13.47 9.87
N PRO A 64 11.98 -13.75 10.72
CA PRO A 64 11.80 -14.62 11.88
C PRO A 64 10.83 -14.09 12.94
N GLN A 65 10.68 -12.78 13.06
CA GLN A 65 9.81 -12.15 14.07
C GLN A 65 9.23 -10.82 13.57
N PRO A 66 8.27 -10.81 12.63
CA PRO A 66 7.58 -9.58 12.24
C PRO A 66 6.81 -9.00 13.42
N LEU A 67 6.92 -7.69 13.68
CA LEU A 67 6.13 -7.02 14.71
C LEU A 67 4.74 -6.68 14.16
N PRO A 68 3.63 -7.19 14.75
CA PRO A 68 2.27 -6.82 14.36
C PRO A 68 1.97 -5.35 14.68
N LEU A 69 1.27 -4.66 13.78
CA LEU A 69 0.97 -3.23 13.86
C LEU A 69 -0.52 -2.95 13.59
N PRO A 70 -1.10 -1.90 14.16
CA PRO A 70 -2.45 -1.41 13.78
C PRO A 70 -2.43 -0.73 12.39
N GLY A 71 -2.06 -1.52 11.37
CA GLY A 71 -1.74 -1.10 10.00
C GLY A 71 -0.34 -0.53 9.87
N SER A 72 0.26 -0.63 8.67
CA SER A 72 1.59 -0.05 8.38
C SER A 72 1.67 1.46 8.64
N GLN A 73 0.52 2.16 8.61
CA GLN A 73 0.42 3.59 8.91
C GLN A 73 0.95 3.95 10.31
N ALA A 74 0.81 3.05 11.29
CA ALA A 74 1.36 3.27 12.63
C ALA A 74 2.89 3.39 12.58
N ALA A 75 3.56 2.46 11.88
CA ALA A 75 5.01 2.55 11.69
C ALA A 75 5.40 3.76 10.84
N ILE A 76 4.67 4.10 9.78
CA ILE A 76 4.94 5.29 8.96
C ILE A 76 5.00 6.56 9.83
N ARG A 77 4.17 6.65 10.86
CA ARG A 77 4.12 7.81 11.77
C ARG A 77 5.14 7.77 12.89
N GLU A 78 5.44 6.60 13.43
CA GLU A 78 6.29 6.48 14.62
C GLU A 78 7.77 6.24 14.29
N LEU A 79 8.10 5.50 13.20
CA LEU A 79 9.51 5.26 12.81
C LEU A 79 10.36 6.52 12.70
N PRO A 80 9.87 7.63 12.10
CA PRO A 80 10.68 8.85 12.01
C PRO A 80 11.12 9.41 13.36
N ARG A 81 10.34 9.20 14.42
CA ARG A 81 10.67 9.63 15.79
C ARG A 81 11.67 8.73 16.49
N LEU A 82 11.78 7.49 16.02
CA LEU A 82 12.69 6.49 16.56
C LEU A 82 14.08 6.54 15.93
N LEU A 83 14.25 7.24 14.83
CA LEU A 83 15.54 7.40 14.15
C LEU A 83 16.10 8.79 14.41
N ALA A 84 17.44 8.90 14.42
CA ALA A 84 18.09 10.19 14.62
C ALA A 84 17.72 11.17 13.51
N PRO A 85 17.38 12.43 13.83
CA PRO A 85 17.08 13.45 12.83
C PRO A 85 18.20 13.61 11.80
N GLY A 86 17.85 13.80 10.55
CA GLY A 86 18.78 13.95 9.44
C GLY A 86 18.03 14.11 8.12
N VAL A 87 18.73 14.00 7.00
CA VAL A 87 18.10 14.04 5.68
C VAL A 87 17.34 12.74 5.42
N ALA A 88 16.04 12.85 5.14
CA ALA A 88 15.18 11.75 4.68
C ALA A 88 14.87 11.96 3.19
N VAL A 89 15.27 11.02 2.34
CA VAL A 89 15.04 11.06 0.89
C VAL A 89 13.86 10.16 0.54
N LEU A 90 12.92 10.72 -0.23
CA LEU A 90 11.69 10.05 -0.68
C LEU A 90 11.57 10.10 -2.20
N PRO A 91 10.89 9.13 -2.86
CA PRO A 91 10.54 9.28 -4.28
C PRO A 91 9.44 10.34 -4.48
N ALA A 92 9.43 10.96 -5.66
CA ALA A 92 8.33 11.79 -6.10
C ALA A 92 7.86 11.37 -7.50
N PRO A 93 6.57 11.04 -7.67
CA PRO A 93 5.51 11.02 -6.65
C PRO A 93 5.59 9.78 -5.74
N THR A 94 5.06 9.89 -4.52
CA THR A 94 4.91 8.73 -3.62
C THR A 94 3.69 8.89 -2.69
N TYR A 95 3.53 7.98 -1.71
CA TYR A 95 2.43 8.05 -0.76
C TYR A 95 2.53 9.31 0.11
N GLY A 96 1.47 10.13 0.09
CA GLY A 96 1.46 11.48 0.65
C GLY A 96 1.70 11.57 2.17
N GLU A 97 1.59 10.46 2.92
CA GLU A 97 1.82 10.46 4.37
C GLU A 97 3.31 10.42 4.76
N TYR A 98 4.21 10.02 3.84
CA TYR A 98 5.62 9.88 4.21
C TYR A 98 6.25 11.23 4.54
N ALA A 99 6.24 12.17 3.61
CA ALA A 99 6.90 13.47 3.80
C ALA A 99 6.42 14.23 5.06
N PRO A 100 5.11 14.33 5.37
CA PRO A 100 4.64 14.94 6.60
C PRO A 100 5.11 14.21 7.87
N ALA A 101 5.14 12.87 7.87
CA ALA A 101 5.60 12.10 9.03
C ALA A 101 7.06 12.39 9.35
N TRP A 102 7.95 12.37 8.34
CA TRP A 102 9.36 12.66 8.50
C TRP A 102 9.62 14.13 8.90
N ARG A 103 8.94 15.09 8.27
CA ARG A 103 9.04 16.52 8.63
C ARG A 103 8.59 16.78 10.07
N THR A 104 7.48 16.18 10.50
CA THR A 104 6.96 16.35 11.87
C THR A 104 7.90 15.78 12.93
N ALA A 105 8.69 14.78 12.58
CA ALA A 105 9.73 14.20 13.45
C ALA A 105 11.06 14.95 13.42
N GLY A 106 11.17 16.07 12.69
CA GLY A 106 12.35 16.92 12.66
C GLY A 106 13.39 16.56 11.59
N HIS A 107 13.03 15.69 10.63
CA HIS A 107 13.91 15.38 9.52
C HIS A 107 13.78 16.42 8.39
N GLU A 108 14.90 16.69 7.69
CA GLU A 108 14.89 17.41 6.42
C GLU A 108 14.43 16.45 5.31
N VAL A 109 13.31 16.74 4.66
CA VAL A 109 12.77 15.87 3.61
C VAL A 109 13.17 16.39 2.24
N ARG A 110 13.82 15.54 1.45
CA ARG A 110 14.16 15.77 0.04
C ARG A 110 13.40 14.75 -0.83
N GLU A 111 12.80 15.25 -1.91
CA GLU A 111 12.06 14.42 -2.86
C GLU A 111 12.88 14.28 -4.14
N LEU A 112 13.09 13.04 -4.61
CA LEU A 112 13.92 12.72 -5.78
C LEU A 112 13.14 11.85 -6.78
N GLY A 113 13.56 11.85 -8.04
CA GLY A 113 13.10 10.85 -9.00
C GLY A 113 13.58 9.44 -8.63
N ALA A 114 12.85 8.41 -9.08
CA ALA A 114 13.11 7.01 -8.69
C ALA A 114 14.56 6.56 -8.93
N GLU A 115 15.17 6.92 -10.05
CA GLU A 115 16.56 6.53 -10.36
C GLU A 115 17.58 7.17 -9.40
N ALA A 116 17.35 8.43 -9.03
CA ALA A 116 18.24 9.14 -8.12
C ALA A 116 18.21 8.60 -6.68
N LEU A 117 17.13 7.90 -6.29
CA LEU A 117 17.06 7.24 -4.98
C LEU A 117 18.17 6.19 -4.81
N LEU A 118 18.48 5.43 -5.86
CA LEU A 118 19.46 4.36 -5.79
C LEU A 118 20.88 4.86 -5.50
N THR A 119 21.15 6.15 -5.70
CA THR A 119 22.44 6.78 -5.43
C THR A 119 22.37 7.83 -4.32
N ALA A 120 21.21 7.99 -3.68
CA ALA A 120 21.00 9.01 -2.66
C ALA A 120 21.93 8.82 -1.44
N ASP A 121 22.47 9.92 -0.97
CA ASP A 121 23.23 10.02 0.26
C ASP A 121 22.36 10.70 1.31
N ALA A 122 21.86 9.94 2.28
CA ALA A 122 20.89 10.40 3.25
C ALA A 122 20.96 9.58 4.55
N ALA A 123 20.50 10.17 5.66
CA ALA A 123 20.33 9.43 6.92
C ALA A 123 19.25 8.35 6.77
N VAL A 124 18.23 8.62 5.92
CA VAL A 124 17.16 7.66 5.63
C VAL A 124 16.77 7.78 4.16
N VAL A 125 16.67 6.64 3.49
CA VAL A 125 15.93 6.52 2.22
C VAL A 125 14.66 5.75 2.51
N MET A 126 13.50 6.32 2.17
CA MET A 126 12.22 5.64 2.29
C MET A 126 11.51 5.60 0.94
N LEU A 127 11.03 4.42 0.56
CA LEU A 127 10.29 4.20 -0.68
C LEU A 127 9.19 3.15 -0.48
N ALA A 128 8.22 3.11 -1.39
CA ALA A 128 7.30 2.00 -1.51
C ALA A 128 7.70 1.09 -2.69
N ASN A 129 7.54 -0.22 -2.54
CA ASN A 129 7.87 -1.20 -3.58
C ASN A 129 6.81 -2.32 -3.66
N PRO A 130 5.93 -2.33 -4.66
CA PRO A 130 5.70 -1.30 -5.70
C PRO A 130 5.27 0.06 -5.16
N ASN A 131 5.66 1.16 -5.85
CA ASN A 131 5.35 2.51 -5.43
C ASN A 131 3.87 2.87 -5.67
N ASN A 132 3.35 3.69 -4.80
CA ASN A 132 2.04 4.33 -4.91
C ASN A 132 2.26 5.85 -5.08
N PRO A 133 1.86 6.48 -6.22
CA PRO A 133 0.79 6.00 -7.10
C PRO A 133 1.23 5.34 -8.41
N ASP A 134 2.49 5.46 -8.81
CA ASP A 134 2.93 5.24 -10.21
C ASP A 134 3.30 3.78 -10.54
N GLY A 135 3.28 2.89 -9.52
CA GLY A 135 3.61 1.47 -9.70
C GLY A 135 5.09 1.19 -9.99
N ALA A 136 5.97 2.19 -9.87
CA ALA A 136 7.41 1.97 -10.03
C ALA A 136 7.90 0.93 -9.00
N SER A 137 8.79 0.04 -9.43
CA SER A 137 9.34 -1.00 -8.55
C SER A 137 10.83 -1.19 -8.83
N PHE A 138 11.54 -1.61 -7.78
CA PHE A 138 12.94 -1.93 -7.81
C PHE A 138 13.13 -3.43 -7.59
N ALA A 139 14.10 -4.00 -8.28
CA ALA A 139 14.50 -5.40 -8.06
C ALA A 139 15.09 -5.58 -6.64
N PRO A 140 14.93 -6.77 -6.02
CA PRO A 140 15.49 -7.04 -4.69
C PRO A 140 16.99 -6.77 -4.59
N GLU A 141 17.75 -7.05 -5.64
CA GLU A 141 19.20 -6.82 -5.71
C GLU A 141 19.55 -5.33 -5.63
N ALA A 142 18.73 -4.48 -6.27
CA ALA A 142 18.92 -3.03 -6.21
C ALA A 142 18.62 -2.48 -4.80
N LEU A 143 17.56 -2.99 -4.15
CA LEU A 143 17.21 -2.62 -2.78
C LEU A 143 18.26 -3.13 -1.78
N ARG A 144 18.80 -4.35 -1.97
CA ARG A 144 19.92 -4.88 -1.18
C ARG A 144 21.15 -3.95 -1.30
N ALA A 145 21.57 -3.64 -2.53
CA ALA A 145 22.73 -2.78 -2.76
C ALA A 145 22.53 -1.37 -2.18
N LEU A 146 21.30 -0.85 -2.21
CA LEU A 146 20.96 0.42 -1.57
C LEU A 146 21.06 0.32 -0.03
N ALA A 147 20.55 -0.76 0.58
CA ALA A 147 20.64 -0.97 2.02
C ALA A 147 22.10 -1.08 2.49
N GLU A 148 22.93 -1.86 1.78
CA GLU A 148 24.36 -2.01 2.08
C GLU A 148 25.09 -0.65 2.00
N ARG A 149 24.80 0.14 0.98
CA ARG A 149 25.39 1.48 0.83
C ARG A 149 24.94 2.42 1.97
N GLN A 150 23.68 2.39 2.36
CA GLN A 150 23.19 3.17 3.51
C GLN A 150 23.86 2.68 4.80
N ALA A 151 24.00 1.37 5.01
CA ALA A 151 24.68 0.79 6.19
C ALA A 151 26.11 1.30 6.34
N ALA A 152 26.88 1.36 5.25
CA ALA A 152 28.26 1.85 5.25
C ALA A 152 28.40 3.30 5.77
N ARG A 153 27.28 4.05 5.85
CA ARG A 153 27.22 5.44 6.29
C ARG A 153 26.39 5.62 7.58
N GLY A 154 25.97 4.52 8.19
CA GLY A 154 25.07 4.55 9.35
C GLY A 154 23.65 4.98 9.04
N GLY A 155 23.25 4.98 7.75
CA GLY A 155 21.92 5.34 7.29
C GLY A 155 20.97 4.15 7.19
N TRP A 156 19.69 4.45 6.98
CA TRP A 156 18.60 3.48 6.96
C TRP A 156 17.94 3.38 5.57
N LEU A 157 17.47 2.19 5.23
CA LEU A 157 16.54 1.98 4.13
C LEU A 157 15.20 1.51 4.70
N VAL A 158 14.11 2.24 4.40
CA VAL A 158 12.73 1.87 4.75
C VAL A 158 11.97 1.56 3.46
N VAL A 159 11.47 0.33 3.35
CA VAL A 159 10.71 -0.15 2.17
C VAL A 159 9.28 -0.46 2.60
N ASP A 160 8.31 0.27 2.06
CA ASP A 160 6.89 -0.04 2.25
C ASP A 160 6.42 -1.00 1.15
N GLU A 161 6.24 -2.26 1.53
CA GLU A 161 5.79 -3.34 0.65
C GLU A 161 4.29 -3.61 0.77
N ALA A 162 3.47 -2.58 1.02
CA ALA A 162 2.02 -2.74 1.14
C ALA A 162 1.34 -3.32 -0.11
N PHE A 163 1.98 -3.26 -1.27
CA PHE A 163 1.48 -3.79 -2.54
C PHE A 163 2.26 -5.01 -3.07
N ALA A 164 3.21 -5.55 -2.32
CA ALA A 164 4.12 -6.61 -2.79
C ALA A 164 3.53 -8.03 -2.72
N ASP A 165 2.37 -8.24 -2.09
CA ASP A 165 1.79 -9.59 -1.92
C ASP A 165 1.37 -10.26 -3.24
N CYS A 166 1.17 -9.48 -4.31
CA CYS A 166 0.91 -10.01 -5.66
C CYS A 166 2.17 -10.61 -6.30
N THR A 167 3.36 -10.10 -5.94
CA THR A 167 4.68 -10.50 -6.47
C THR A 167 5.65 -10.75 -5.31
N PRO A 168 5.39 -11.77 -4.46
CA PRO A 168 6.13 -11.98 -3.21
C PRO A 168 7.64 -12.20 -3.42
N GLU A 169 8.05 -12.67 -4.60
CA GLU A 169 9.44 -12.83 -5.00
C GLU A 169 10.23 -11.52 -5.07
N THR A 170 9.55 -10.39 -5.13
CA THR A 170 10.18 -9.05 -5.13
C THR A 170 10.41 -8.50 -3.73
N SER A 171 9.96 -9.20 -2.69
CA SER A 171 10.07 -8.75 -1.30
C SER A 171 11.49 -8.89 -0.76
N VAL A 172 11.90 -7.90 0.02
CA VAL A 172 13.16 -7.90 0.77
C VAL A 172 12.95 -8.09 2.28
N ALA A 173 11.74 -8.45 2.69
CA ALA A 173 11.37 -8.60 4.11
C ALA A 173 12.26 -9.62 4.85
N ALA A 174 12.63 -10.73 4.20
CA ALA A 174 13.49 -11.77 4.77
C ALA A 174 14.90 -11.27 5.12
N LEU A 175 15.38 -10.21 4.47
CA LEU A 175 16.71 -9.64 4.70
C LEU A 175 16.74 -8.65 5.88
N ALA A 176 15.57 -8.12 6.25
CA ALA A 176 15.46 -7.02 7.21
C ALA A 176 15.89 -7.43 8.62
N GLY A 177 16.71 -6.60 9.26
CA GLY A 177 17.11 -6.77 10.65
C GLY A 177 18.06 -7.94 10.96
N GLY A 178 18.22 -8.86 10.02
CA GLY A 178 19.17 -9.96 10.08
C GLY A 178 20.41 -9.66 9.23
N GLU A 179 20.36 -10.06 7.98
CA GLU A 179 21.44 -9.82 7.01
C GLU A 179 21.69 -8.33 6.78
N LEU A 180 20.64 -7.52 6.76
CA LEU A 180 20.69 -6.06 6.60
C LEU A 180 20.10 -5.38 7.85
N PRO A 181 20.90 -5.09 8.88
CA PRO A 181 20.40 -4.53 10.15
C PRO A 181 19.73 -3.17 10.04
N ASN A 182 20.08 -2.39 9.01
CA ASN A 182 19.53 -1.06 8.71
C ASN A 182 18.36 -1.09 7.73
N LEU A 183 17.92 -2.26 7.27
CA LEU A 183 16.75 -2.42 6.44
C LEU A 183 15.51 -2.57 7.31
N VAL A 184 14.48 -1.80 6.97
CA VAL A 184 13.14 -1.85 7.57
C VAL A 184 12.13 -2.10 6.47
N VAL A 185 11.27 -3.11 6.64
CA VAL A 185 10.21 -3.41 5.67
C VAL A 185 8.85 -3.35 6.36
N LEU A 186 7.91 -2.65 5.72
CA LEU A 186 6.52 -2.55 6.16
C LEU A 186 5.64 -3.45 5.30
N ARG A 187 4.71 -4.17 5.95
CA ARG A 187 3.74 -5.05 5.28
C ARG A 187 2.31 -4.65 5.67
N SER A 188 1.33 -4.94 4.82
CA SER A 188 -0.06 -4.55 5.05
C SER A 188 -1.04 -5.60 4.55
N LEU A 189 -1.95 -6.09 5.40
CA LEU A 189 -3.03 -6.98 4.98
C LEU A 189 -4.21 -6.24 4.32
N GLY A 190 -4.18 -4.92 4.30
CA GLY A 190 -5.29 -4.10 3.81
C GLY A 190 -5.45 -4.06 2.29
N LYS A 191 -4.48 -4.56 1.52
CA LYS A 191 -4.43 -4.40 0.06
C LYS A 191 -4.78 -5.69 -0.66
N PHE A 192 -3.87 -6.62 -0.74
CA PHE A 192 -4.00 -7.93 -1.40
C PHE A 192 -5.16 -8.77 -0.85
N PHE A 193 -5.30 -8.81 0.48
CA PHE A 193 -6.35 -9.60 1.14
C PHE A 193 -7.72 -8.90 1.15
N GLY A 194 -7.81 -7.66 0.69
CA GLY A 194 -9.06 -6.90 0.73
C GLY A 194 -9.53 -6.53 2.14
N LEU A 195 -8.66 -6.60 3.15
CA LEU A 195 -8.99 -6.42 4.56
C LEU A 195 -8.55 -5.05 5.12
N ALA A 196 -8.75 -3.99 4.34
CA ALA A 196 -8.35 -2.64 4.76
C ALA A 196 -8.97 -2.21 6.10
N GLY A 197 -10.19 -2.65 6.39
CA GLY A 197 -10.90 -2.38 7.64
C GLY A 197 -10.35 -3.11 8.86
N ALA A 198 -9.63 -4.22 8.70
CA ALA A 198 -9.03 -4.97 9.80
C ALA A 198 -7.86 -4.24 10.46
N ARG A 199 -7.26 -3.27 9.78
CA ARG A 199 -6.13 -2.46 10.29
C ARG A 199 -4.97 -3.31 10.77
N VAL A 200 -4.48 -4.25 9.95
CA VAL A 200 -3.32 -5.09 10.25
C VAL A 200 -2.17 -4.78 9.32
N GLY A 201 -1.00 -4.61 9.89
CA GLY A 201 0.29 -4.52 9.19
C GLY A 201 1.39 -5.19 10.01
N PHE A 202 2.59 -5.19 9.47
CA PHE A 202 3.77 -5.75 10.14
C PHE A 202 5.00 -4.90 9.85
N LEU A 203 5.93 -4.91 10.81
CA LEU A 203 7.27 -4.37 10.66
C LEU A 203 8.28 -5.52 10.70
N CYS A 204 9.08 -5.65 9.66
CA CYS A 204 10.28 -6.48 9.61
C CYS A 204 11.50 -5.57 9.78
N ALA A 205 12.25 -5.74 10.85
CA ALA A 205 13.41 -4.89 11.20
C ALA A 205 14.28 -5.56 12.27
N ALA A 206 15.42 -4.95 12.56
CA ALA A 206 16.31 -5.36 13.65
C ALA A 206 15.58 -5.40 15.02
N PRO A 207 15.94 -6.36 15.93
CA PRO A 207 15.26 -6.55 17.20
C PRO A 207 15.14 -5.29 18.04
N ALA A 208 16.20 -4.48 18.12
CA ALA A 208 16.22 -3.25 18.90
C ALA A 208 15.20 -2.20 18.39
N LEU A 209 15.05 -2.06 17.06
CA LEU A 209 14.09 -1.13 16.49
C LEU A 209 12.66 -1.62 16.67
N ARG A 210 12.42 -2.95 16.52
CA ARG A 210 11.12 -3.56 16.81
C ARG A 210 10.68 -3.35 18.25
N ALA A 211 11.58 -3.56 19.22
CA ALA A 211 11.29 -3.35 20.63
C ALA A 211 10.92 -1.90 20.93
N ARG A 212 11.67 -0.93 20.40
CA ARG A 212 11.36 0.50 20.56
C ARG A 212 10.01 0.89 19.94
N LEU A 213 9.69 0.33 18.78
CA LEU A 213 8.38 0.60 18.17
C LEU A 213 7.24 -0.05 18.96
N ALA A 214 7.43 -1.28 19.45
CA ALA A 214 6.44 -1.95 20.31
C ALA A 214 6.18 -1.15 21.58
N GLU A 215 7.23 -0.64 22.24
CA GLU A 215 7.11 0.25 23.41
C GLU A 215 6.34 1.54 23.08
N ALA A 216 6.63 2.18 21.93
CA ALA A 216 5.95 3.40 21.52
C ALA A 216 4.46 3.18 21.21
N LEU A 217 4.08 2.00 20.72
CA LEU A 217 2.68 1.63 20.44
C LEU A 217 1.91 1.23 21.71
N GLY A 218 2.61 0.76 22.72
CA GLY A 218 2.01 0.27 23.96
C GLY A 218 1.30 -1.10 23.82
N PRO A 219 0.70 -1.59 24.92
CA PRO A 219 0.02 -2.87 24.94
C PRO A 219 -1.27 -2.83 24.09
N TRP A 220 -1.68 -4.02 23.62
CA TRP A 220 -2.94 -4.22 22.87
C TRP A 220 -3.04 -3.39 21.58
N ALA A 221 -1.93 -3.11 20.95
CA ALA A 221 -1.88 -2.28 19.74
C ALA A 221 -2.76 -2.83 18.60
N LEU A 222 -2.96 -4.14 18.53
CA LEU A 222 -3.78 -4.80 17.51
C LEU A 222 -4.95 -5.53 18.15
N ALA A 223 -6.18 -5.16 17.78
CA ALA A 223 -7.41 -5.75 18.30
C ALA A 223 -7.48 -7.28 18.08
N HIS A 224 -8.00 -8.03 19.06
CA HIS A 224 -8.07 -9.49 18.99
C HIS A 224 -8.78 -10.04 17.76
N PRO A 225 -9.95 -9.50 17.30
CA PRO A 225 -10.57 -9.93 16.04
C PRO A 225 -9.67 -9.73 14.82
N SER A 226 -8.87 -8.66 14.82
CA SER A 226 -7.93 -8.38 13.74
C SER A 226 -6.77 -9.38 13.72
N ARG A 227 -6.31 -9.84 14.90
CA ARG A 227 -5.30 -10.90 15.02
C ARG A 227 -5.84 -12.24 14.48
N VAL A 228 -7.06 -12.61 14.86
CA VAL A 228 -7.75 -13.82 14.35
C VAL A 228 -7.87 -13.78 12.83
N ALA A 229 -8.31 -12.65 12.27
CA ALA A 229 -8.40 -12.47 10.83
C ALA A 229 -7.03 -12.63 10.14
N ALA A 230 -5.99 -12.01 10.72
CA ALA A 230 -4.65 -12.05 10.18
C ALA A 230 -4.05 -13.47 10.16
N ILE A 231 -4.23 -14.25 11.23
CA ILE A 231 -3.77 -15.65 11.29
C ILE A 231 -4.41 -16.46 10.17
N GLN A 232 -5.73 -16.36 9.97
CA GLN A 232 -6.45 -17.08 8.92
C GLN A 232 -5.87 -16.80 7.54
N VAL A 233 -5.74 -15.51 7.17
CA VAL A 233 -5.31 -15.13 5.82
C VAL A 233 -3.85 -15.46 5.54
N LEU A 234 -2.97 -15.40 6.56
CA LEU A 234 -1.55 -15.67 6.40
C LEU A 234 -1.27 -17.18 6.26
N ARG A 235 -2.14 -18.03 6.78
CA ARG A 235 -2.01 -19.50 6.68
C ARG A 235 -2.69 -20.11 5.46
N ASP A 236 -3.58 -19.39 4.76
CA ASP A 236 -4.34 -19.94 3.62
C ASP A 236 -3.58 -19.75 2.30
N LEU A 237 -2.60 -20.62 2.07
CA LEU A 237 -1.77 -20.57 0.86
C LEU A 237 -2.59 -20.81 -0.42
N ALA A 238 -3.63 -21.65 -0.36
CA ALA A 238 -4.47 -21.95 -1.52
C ALA A 238 -5.26 -20.72 -1.97
N TRP A 239 -5.87 -20.00 -1.02
CA TRP A 239 -6.57 -18.76 -1.32
C TRP A 239 -5.62 -17.69 -1.84
N GLN A 240 -4.44 -17.55 -1.24
CA GLN A 240 -3.43 -16.56 -1.66
C GLN A 240 -3.00 -16.79 -3.10
N GLN A 241 -2.77 -18.06 -3.49
CA GLN A 241 -2.40 -18.40 -4.85
C GLN A 241 -3.53 -18.10 -5.85
N ALA A 242 -4.76 -18.49 -5.53
CA ALA A 242 -5.93 -18.17 -6.34
C ALA A 242 -6.14 -16.66 -6.49
N GLN A 243 -5.94 -15.90 -5.41
CA GLN A 243 -6.05 -14.45 -5.41
C GLN A 243 -5.00 -13.78 -6.30
N ARG A 244 -3.74 -14.23 -6.29
CA ARG A 244 -2.69 -13.70 -7.19
C ARG A 244 -3.08 -13.89 -8.66
N VAL A 245 -3.52 -15.07 -9.04
CA VAL A 245 -3.98 -15.34 -10.41
C VAL A 245 -5.13 -14.40 -10.78
N ARG A 246 -6.14 -14.33 -9.94
CA ARG A 246 -7.34 -13.49 -10.17
C ARG A 246 -7.01 -12.01 -10.30
N LEU A 247 -6.13 -11.49 -9.45
CA LEU A 247 -5.68 -10.09 -9.51
C LEU A 247 -4.86 -9.81 -10.76
N GLY A 248 -3.95 -10.69 -11.15
CA GLY A 248 -3.15 -10.55 -12.38
C GLY A 248 -4.04 -10.49 -13.63
N GLU A 249 -5.05 -11.38 -13.73
CA GLU A 249 -6.02 -11.38 -14.83
C GLU A 249 -6.84 -10.09 -14.88
N ALA A 250 -7.36 -9.65 -13.73
CA ALA A 250 -8.13 -8.41 -13.62
C ALA A 250 -7.28 -7.18 -13.92
N SER A 251 -6.05 -7.14 -13.43
CA SER A 251 -5.09 -6.07 -13.73
C SER A 251 -4.79 -5.99 -15.23
N ALA A 252 -4.58 -7.13 -15.89
CA ALA A 252 -4.39 -7.19 -17.34
C ALA A 252 -5.64 -6.73 -18.09
N ARG A 253 -6.85 -7.15 -17.65
CA ARG A 253 -8.14 -6.69 -18.23
C ARG A 253 -8.28 -5.16 -18.14
N LEU A 254 -7.98 -4.57 -16.96
CA LEU A 254 -8.02 -3.13 -16.77
C LEU A 254 -7.01 -2.40 -17.68
N GLY A 255 -5.78 -2.94 -17.77
CA GLY A 255 -4.77 -2.38 -18.65
C GLY A 255 -5.21 -2.34 -20.12
N ARG A 256 -5.83 -3.43 -20.63
CA ARG A 256 -6.39 -3.47 -21.99
C ARG A 256 -7.55 -2.49 -22.18
N LEU A 257 -8.43 -2.39 -21.19
CA LEU A 257 -9.56 -1.45 -21.25
C LEU A 257 -9.08 0.00 -21.35
N LEU A 258 -8.12 0.40 -20.51
CA LEU A 258 -7.55 1.76 -20.55
C LEU A 258 -6.79 2.02 -21.85
N ALA A 259 -5.99 1.06 -22.33
CA ALA A 259 -5.27 1.18 -23.59
C ALA A 259 -6.22 1.32 -24.79
N GLY A 260 -7.36 0.62 -24.79
CA GLY A 260 -8.42 0.76 -25.80
C GLY A 260 -9.04 2.16 -25.86
N CYS A 261 -8.89 2.94 -24.79
CA CYS A 261 -9.30 4.35 -24.72
C CYS A 261 -8.12 5.33 -24.94
N GLY A 262 -6.96 4.86 -25.39
CA GLY A 262 -5.77 5.68 -25.59
C GLY A 262 -5.00 6.05 -24.31
N LEU A 263 -5.35 5.46 -23.16
CA LEU A 263 -4.65 5.69 -21.88
C LEU A 263 -3.55 4.65 -21.65
N ALA A 264 -2.31 5.03 -21.91
CA ALA A 264 -1.16 4.24 -21.46
C ALA A 264 -1.13 4.23 -19.93
N SER A 265 -1.02 3.05 -19.32
CA SER A 265 -1.03 2.91 -17.87
C SER A 265 0.04 1.97 -17.36
N ARG A 266 0.56 2.25 -16.14
CA ARG A 266 1.47 1.38 -15.39
C ARG A 266 0.71 0.53 -14.39
N CYS A 267 1.17 -0.69 -14.16
CA CYS A 267 0.65 -1.59 -13.13
C CYS A 267 1.21 -1.22 -11.76
N GLY A 268 0.37 -1.23 -10.74
CA GLY A 268 0.78 -1.05 -9.35
C GLY A 268 0.46 -2.31 -8.52
N GLY A 269 1.37 -3.29 -8.52
CA GLY A 269 1.23 -4.54 -7.76
C GLY A 269 -0.07 -5.28 -8.05
N ASP A 270 -0.53 -5.31 -9.30
CA ASP A 270 -1.79 -5.90 -9.76
C ASP A 270 -3.08 -5.43 -9.06
N LEU A 271 -3.01 -4.35 -8.30
CA LEU A 271 -4.16 -3.83 -7.54
C LEU A 271 -4.73 -2.54 -8.11
N PHE A 272 -4.00 -1.89 -9.00
CA PHE A 272 -4.44 -0.67 -9.68
C PHE A 272 -3.65 -0.40 -10.96
N ARG A 273 -4.17 0.51 -11.77
CA ARG A 273 -3.46 1.10 -12.91
C ARG A 273 -3.29 2.60 -12.69
N TYR A 274 -2.11 3.11 -13.08
CA TYR A 274 -1.79 4.53 -13.02
C TYR A 274 -1.55 5.07 -14.43
N ALA A 275 -2.29 6.11 -14.82
CA ALA A 275 -2.24 6.72 -16.13
C ALA A 275 -1.99 8.23 -16.02
N VAL A 276 -0.93 8.71 -16.63
CA VAL A 276 -0.63 10.14 -16.75
C VAL A 276 -1.39 10.70 -17.94
N THR A 277 -2.23 11.71 -17.72
CA THR A 277 -2.99 12.37 -18.76
C THR A 277 -3.44 13.75 -18.32
N LEU A 278 -3.38 14.73 -19.21
CA LEU A 278 -3.91 16.09 -18.95
C LEU A 278 -5.44 16.08 -18.78
N GLN A 279 -6.13 15.06 -19.29
CA GLN A 279 -7.57 14.89 -19.12
C GLN A 279 -7.98 14.31 -17.76
N ALA A 280 -7.03 14.02 -16.86
CA ALA A 280 -7.31 13.40 -15.57
C ALA A 280 -8.42 14.13 -14.76
N PRO A 281 -8.45 15.46 -14.66
CA PRO A 281 -9.53 16.15 -13.96
C PRO A 281 -10.91 15.95 -14.60
N ALA A 282 -10.99 16.09 -15.93
CA ALA A 282 -12.24 15.94 -16.66
C ALA A 282 -12.78 14.51 -16.61
N LEU A 283 -11.90 13.50 -16.76
CA LEU A 283 -12.28 12.09 -16.70
C LEU A 283 -12.69 11.69 -15.27
N ALA A 284 -11.98 12.18 -14.24
CA ALA A 284 -12.39 11.95 -12.85
C ALA A 284 -13.77 12.53 -12.55
N GLU A 285 -14.07 13.74 -13.00
CA GLU A 285 -15.38 14.37 -12.86
C GLU A 285 -16.47 13.62 -13.65
N HIS A 286 -16.18 13.24 -14.88
CA HIS A 286 -17.11 12.49 -15.72
C HIS A 286 -17.50 11.15 -15.08
N CYS A 287 -16.53 10.41 -14.54
CA CYS A 287 -16.76 9.18 -13.80
C CYS A 287 -17.54 9.44 -12.50
N ALA A 288 -17.19 10.48 -11.75
CA ALA A 288 -17.86 10.82 -10.50
C ALA A 288 -19.36 11.15 -10.71
N ARG A 289 -19.73 11.86 -11.77
CA ARG A 289 -21.14 12.10 -12.15
C ARG A 289 -21.94 10.82 -12.43
N ARG A 290 -21.23 9.70 -12.69
CA ARG A 290 -21.79 8.36 -12.91
C ARG A 290 -21.65 7.45 -11.70
N GLY A 291 -21.28 8.02 -10.54
CA GLY A 291 -21.05 7.27 -9.30
C GLY A 291 -19.83 6.34 -9.35
N ILE A 292 -18.81 6.67 -10.13
CA ILE A 292 -17.53 5.95 -10.17
C ILE A 292 -16.45 6.86 -9.58
N LEU A 293 -15.88 6.46 -8.44
CA LEU A 293 -14.85 7.23 -7.77
C LEU A 293 -13.46 6.78 -8.20
N LEU A 294 -12.72 7.65 -8.88
CA LEU A 294 -11.31 7.46 -9.25
C LEU A 294 -10.39 8.26 -8.33
N ARG A 295 -9.11 7.90 -8.28
CA ARG A 295 -8.10 8.70 -7.58
C ARG A 295 -7.37 9.61 -8.55
N GLN A 296 -7.57 10.91 -8.41
CA GLN A 296 -6.90 11.94 -9.20
C GLN A 296 -5.61 12.40 -8.51
N PHE A 297 -4.59 12.72 -9.34
CA PHE A 297 -3.35 13.38 -8.94
C PHE A 297 -3.15 14.63 -9.79
N HIS A 298 -2.50 15.64 -9.22
CA HIS A 298 -2.34 16.93 -9.89
C HIS A 298 -0.94 17.15 -10.49
N GLN A 299 0.08 16.51 -9.90
CA GLN A 299 1.49 16.65 -10.31
C GLN A 299 2.19 15.30 -10.27
N PRO A 300 2.40 14.67 -11.44
CA PRO A 300 1.80 15.02 -12.74
C PRO A 300 0.28 14.82 -12.73
N ALA A 301 -0.43 15.46 -13.67
CA ALA A 301 -1.86 15.21 -13.88
C ALA A 301 -2.05 13.73 -14.26
N ALA A 302 -2.72 12.97 -13.41
CA ALA A 302 -2.84 11.52 -13.56
C ALA A 302 -4.06 10.96 -12.83
N LEU A 303 -4.42 9.74 -13.19
CA LEU A 303 -5.44 8.94 -12.52
C LEU A 303 -4.84 7.61 -12.04
N ARG A 304 -5.27 7.18 -10.86
CA ARG A 304 -5.12 5.80 -10.43
C ARG A 304 -6.51 5.16 -10.40
N VAL A 305 -6.63 4.02 -11.06
CA VAL A 305 -7.88 3.27 -11.21
C VAL A 305 -7.71 1.90 -10.55
N GLY A 306 -8.52 1.61 -9.54
CA GLY A 306 -8.60 0.30 -8.90
C GLY A 306 -9.34 -0.72 -9.75
N LEU A 307 -9.44 -1.95 -9.28
CA LEU A 307 -10.07 -3.05 -9.99
C LEU A 307 -11.57 -3.12 -9.67
N PRO A 308 -12.45 -3.24 -10.69
CA PRO A 308 -13.84 -3.66 -10.49
C PRO A 308 -13.93 -5.10 -9.98
N GLY A 309 -14.94 -5.40 -9.17
CA GLY A 309 -15.10 -6.70 -8.50
C GLY A 309 -15.95 -7.71 -9.27
N ASP A 310 -16.95 -7.25 -10.04
CA ASP A 310 -17.86 -8.10 -10.79
C ASP A 310 -18.11 -7.57 -12.21
N ASP A 311 -18.81 -8.35 -13.03
CA ASP A 311 -19.04 -7.99 -14.43
C ASP A 311 -19.90 -6.73 -14.60
N ALA A 312 -20.81 -6.45 -13.68
CA ALA A 312 -21.63 -5.23 -13.71
C ALA A 312 -20.77 -3.98 -13.46
N GLU A 313 -19.85 -4.05 -12.52
CA GLU A 313 -18.88 -3.00 -12.22
C GLU A 313 -17.91 -2.78 -13.40
N TRP A 314 -17.45 -3.88 -14.03
CA TRP A 314 -16.62 -3.81 -15.24
C TRP A 314 -17.35 -3.13 -16.40
N GLU A 315 -18.61 -3.49 -16.67
CA GLU A 315 -19.40 -2.88 -17.74
C GLU A 315 -19.67 -1.41 -17.43
N ARG A 316 -19.99 -1.07 -16.16
CA ARG A 316 -20.19 0.32 -15.73
C ARG A 316 -18.96 1.19 -15.98
N LEU A 317 -17.74 0.70 -15.63
CA LEU A 317 -16.51 1.40 -15.93
C LEU A 317 -16.27 1.52 -17.43
N ALA A 318 -16.42 0.41 -18.18
CA ALA A 318 -16.21 0.40 -19.61
C ALA A 318 -17.17 1.36 -20.34
N GLN A 319 -18.43 1.41 -19.94
CA GLN A 319 -19.40 2.36 -20.50
C GLN A 319 -19.02 3.81 -20.20
N ALA A 320 -18.62 4.10 -18.95
CA ALA A 320 -18.19 5.46 -18.59
C ALA A 320 -16.97 5.91 -19.41
N LEU A 321 -16.02 5.02 -19.68
CA LEU A 321 -14.85 5.32 -20.50
C LEU A 321 -15.21 5.51 -22.00
N ARG A 322 -16.16 4.73 -22.54
CA ARG A 322 -16.66 4.91 -23.93
C ARG A 322 -17.40 6.24 -24.10
N ASP A 323 -18.18 6.66 -23.11
CA ASP A 323 -19.00 7.87 -23.15
C ASP A 323 -18.19 9.15 -22.91
N PHE A 324 -16.92 9.03 -22.55
CA PHE A 324 -16.06 10.19 -22.32
C PHE A 324 -15.60 10.80 -23.66
N ASP A 325 -15.72 12.11 -23.76
CA ASP A 325 -15.25 12.86 -24.95
C ASP A 325 -13.73 13.06 -24.87
N TRP A 326 -12.99 12.15 -25.49
CA TRP A 326 -11.52 12.16 -25.52
C TRP A 326 -10.91 13.28 -26.36
N ASN A 327 -11.71 13.98 -27.16
CA ASN A 327 -11.26 15.10 -28.01
C ASN A 327 -11.39 16.46 -27.30
N ARG A 328 -11.98 16.48 -26.13
CA ARG A 328 -12.16 17.71 -25.35
C ARG A 328 -10.82 18.10 -24.70
N THR A 329 -10.16 19.11 -25.26
CA THR A 329 -8.93 19.73 -24.74
C THR A 329 -9.23 20.70 -23.60
#